data_61bcd5fada54b7186e1480535fa1d538
#
_entry.id   61bcd5fada54b7186e1480535fa1d538
#
_cell.length_a   1.000
_cell.length_b   1.000
_cell.length_c   1.000
_cell.angle_alpha   90.00
_cell.angle_beta   90.00
_cell.angle_gamma   90.00
#
_symmetry.space_group_name_H-M   'P 1'
#
loop_
_entity.id
_entity.type
_entity.pdbx_description
1 polymer ?
#
loop_
_entity_poly.entity_id
_entity_poly.type
_entity_poly.pdbx_seq_one_letter_code
_entity_poly.pdbx_strand_id
1 'polypeptide(L)'
;MFEADLELPAIPVSAGALIFDRAGRLLILKPTYKSGWTIPGGVMEADGETPWEACRREVREETGIEVCAGRLACMDFRRPRPGKPGGIRFLFDCGALGDDDLATITVQAEEISEYRFTALPEALPLLRKPIRRRVRAATAGRRLVYLEDGRPVPGVGRPLPRPGTADTP
;
A
#
# COMPACT_ATOMS: atom_id res chain seq x y z
N MET A 1 10.96 7.96 -32.01
CA MET A 1 12.34 8.38 -31.72
C MET A 1 12.28 9.22 -30.47
N PHE A 2 12.83 8.73 -29.35
CA PHE A 2 12.94 9.55 -28.15
C PHE A 2 14.04 10.57 -28.41
N GLU A 3 13.75 11.86 -28.26
CA GLU A 3 14.75 12.91 -28.36
C GLU A 3 15.81 12.67 -27.27
N ALA A 4 17.08 12.69 -27.66
CA ALA A 4 18.22 12.34 -26.81
C ALA A 4 18.45 13.29 -25.61
N ASP A 5 17.66 14.36 -25.49
CA ASP A 5 17.79 15.41 -24.47
C ASP A 5 16.58 15.48 -23.50
N LEU A 6 15.64 14.50 -23.54
CA LEU A 6 14.52 14.50 -22.62
C LEU A 6 14.94 13.88 -21.27
N GLU A 7 15.16 14.72 -20.26
CA GLU A 7 15.38 14.28 -18.89
C GLU A 7 14.08 13.75 -18.28
N LEU A 8 13.98 12.43 -18.11
CA LEU A 8 12.82 11.80 -17.45
C LEU A 8 12.96 11.86 -15.94
N PRO A 9 11.86 12.12 -15.20
CA PRO A 9 11.90 12.12 -13.75
C PRO A 9 12.17 10.72 -13.20
N ALA A 10 13.22 10.57 -12.39
CA ALA A 10 13.47 9.37 -11.61
C ALA A 10 12.64 9.42 -10.32
N ILE A 11 11.51 8.72 -10.30
CA ILE A 11 10.56 8.74 -9.19
C ILE A 11 10.60 7.40 -8.45
N PRO A 12 11.02 7.34 -7.17
CA PRO A 12 10.98 6.12 -6.38
C PRO A 12 9.55 5.58 -6.25
N VAL A 13 9.38 4.28 -6.44
CA VAL A 13 8.11 3.59 -6.29
C VAL A 13 8.17 2.64 -5.10
N SER A 14 7.11 2.53 -4.34
CA SER A 14 6.96 1.49 -3.32
C SER A 14 5.54 0.92 -3.35
N ALA A 15 5.41 -0.30 -2.87
CA ALA A 15 4.14 -1.00 -2.78
C ALA A 15 3.95 -1.61 -1.40
N GLY A 16 2.71 -1.65 -0.95
CA GLY A 16 2.34 -2.25 0.32
C GLY A 16 1.04 -3.02 0.21
N ALA A 17 0.80 -3.91 1.16
CA ALA A 17 -0.35 -4.79 1.22
C ALA A 17 -1.26 -4.49 2.41
N LEU A 18 -2.57 -4.48 2.17
CA LEU A 18 -3.59 -4.65 3.20
C LEU A 18 -3.94 -6.13 3.25
N ILE A 19 -3.61 -6.77 4.36
CA ILE A 19 -3.88 -8.18 4.62
C ILE A 19 -4.74 -8.25 5.87
N PHE A 20 -5.83 -8.98 5.80
CA PHE A 20 -6.77 -9.14 6.90
C PHE A 20 -6.86 -10.60 7.34
N ASP A 21 -7.22 -10.82 8.57
CA ASP A 21 -7.70 -12.12 9.03
C ASP A 21 -9.21 -12.27 8.78
N ARG A 22 -9.77 -13.45 9.10
CA ARG A 22 -11.21 -13.71 8.93
C ARG A 22 -12.12 -12.85 9.79
N ALA A 23 -11.59 -12.26 10.86
CA ALA A 23 -12.32 -11.31 11.71
C ALA A 23 -12.26 -9.87 11.17
N GLY A 24 -11.61 -9.65 10.01
CA GLY A 24 -11.44 -8.33 9.40
C GLY A 24 -10.41 -7.45 10.10
N ARG A 25 -9.50 -8.03 10.89
CA ARG A 25 -8.42 -7.32 11.56
C ARG A 25 -7.23 -7.19 10.60
N LEU A 26 -6.63 -6.00 10.54
CA LEU A 26 -5.52 -5.67 9.67
C LEU A 26 -4.20 -6.19 10.24
N LEU A 27 -3.38 -6.83 9.40
CA LEU A 27 -1.99 -7.15 9.72
C LEU A 27 -1.16 -5.87 9.77
N ILE A 28 -0.55 -5.61 10.92
CA ILE A 28 0.41 -4.53 11.11
C ILE A 28 1.74 -5.09 11.62
N LEU A 29 2.83 -4.46 11.19
CA LEU A 29 4.20 -4.87 11.49
C LEU A 29 4.91 -3.76 12.27
N LYS A 30 5.78 -4.14 13.20
CA LYS A 30 6.62 -3.22 13.95
C LYS A 30 8.07 -3.32 13.46
N PRO A 31 8.56 -2.33 12.69
CA PRO A 31 9.94 -2.32 12.22
C PRO A 31 10.93 -2.20 13.38
N THR A 32 12.12 -2.80 13.24
CA THR A 32 13.21 -2.69 14.21
C THR A 32 13.92 -1.33 14.15
N TYR A 33 13.95 -0.71 12.97
CA TYR A 33 14.75 0.48 12.64
C TYR A 33 13.97 1.81 12.61
N LYS A 34 12.66 1.77 12.87
CA LYS A 34 11.79 2.97 12.89
C LYS A 34 10.75 2.86 14.00
N SER A 35 10.39 3.99 14.57
CA SER A 35 9.27 4.08 15.51
C SER A 35 7.91 3.92 14.82
N GLY A 36 6.92 3.41 15.56
CA GLY A 36 5.54 3.22 15.09
C GLY A 36 5.39 1.95 14.24
N TRP A 37 4.15 1.65 13.91
CA TRP A 37 3.74 0.49 13.14
C TRP A 37 3.60 0.80 11.64
N THR A 38 3.72 -0.23 10.84
CA THR A 38 3.54 -0.20 9.38
C THR A 38 2.63 -1.33 8.92
N ILE A 39 2.39 -1.41 7.64
CA ILE A 39 1.84 -2.58 6.93
C ILE A 39 2.98 -3.24 6.16
N PRO A 40 2.86 -4.51 5.72
CA PRO A 40 3.83 -5.13 4.85
C PRO A 40 4.06 -4.32 3.57
N GLY A 41 5.32 -4.18 3.15
CA GLY A 41 5.68 -3.50 1.91
C GLY A 41 6.97 -2.71 1.96
N GLY A 42 7.51 -2.41 0.79
CA GLY A 42 8.77 -1.71 0.63
C GLY A 42 8.96 -1.07 -0.73
N VAL A 43 10.20 -0.78 -1.07
CA VAL A 43 10.60 -0.10 -2.30
C VAL A 43 10.72 -1.10 -3.44
N MET A 44 10.21 -0.72 -4.61
CA MET A 44 10.36 -1.46 -5.86
C MET A 44 11.83 -1.50 -6.28
N GLU A 45 12.31 -2.65 -6.72
CA GLU A 45 13.66 -2.81 -7.24
C GLU A 45 13.80 -2.29 -8.68
N ALA A 46 15.02 -1.93 -9.06
CA ALA A 46 15.30 -1.27 -10.36
C ALA A 46 15.56 -2.25 -11.50
N ASP A 47 15.28 -3.53 -11.32
CA ASP A 47 15.52 -4.62 -12.28
C ASP A 47 14.36 -4.88 -13.26
N GLY A 48 13.38 -4.00 -13.28
CA GLY A 48 12.15 -4.14 -14.07
C GLY A 48 10.97 -4.68 -13.27
N GLU A 49 11.13 -4.82 -11.96
CA GLU A 49 10.06 -5.22 -11.05
C GLU A 49 8.84 -4.28 -11.15
N THR A 50 7.65 -4.84 -11.23
CA THR A 50 6.41 -4.06 -11.18
C THR A 50 5.98 -3.76 -9.73
N PRO A 51 5.12 -2.74 -9.49
CA PRO A 51 4.62 -2.47 -8.14
C PRO A 51 3.88 -3.66 -7.50
N TRP A 52 3.23 -4.52 -8.30
CA TRP A 52 2.56 -5.71 -7.78
C TRP A 52 3.58 -6.80 -7.39
N GLU A 53 4.61 -7.01 -8.19
CA GLU A 53 5.70 -7.93 -7.86
C GLU A 53 6.44 -7.47 -6.60
N ALA A 54 6.75 -6.17 -6.47
CA ALA A 54 7.32 -5.59 -5.27
C ALA A 54 6.45 -5.84 -4.03
N CYS A 55 5.13 -5.63 -4.14
CA CYS A 55 4.20 -5.92 -3.06
C CYS A 55 4.28 -7.39 -2.61
N ARG A 56 4.25 -8.32 -3.55
CA ARG A 56 4.32 -9.77 -3.26
C ARG A 56 5.65 -10.17 -2.65
N ARG A 57 6.77 -9.67 -3.18
CA ARG A 57 8.11 -9.94 -2.67
C ARG A 57 8.25 -9.46 -1.23
N GLU A 58 7.91 -8.21 -0.96
CA GLU A 58 8.00 -7.62 0.37
C GLU A 58 7.12 -8.35 1.39
N VAL A 59 5.88 -8.70 1.03
CA VAL A 59 5.01 -9.49 1.91
C VAL A 59 5.66 -10.83 2.27
N ARG A 60 6.22 -11.52 1.28
CA ARG A 60 6.89 -12.81 1.50
C ARG A 60 8.14 -12.65 2.35
N GLU A 61 8.97 -11.65 2.09
CA GLU A 61 10.21 -11.39 2.84
C GLU A 61 9.94 -11.01 4.29
N GLU A 62 8.99 -10.10 4.52
CA GLU A 62 8.68 -9.62 5.86
C GLU A 62 7.84 -10.59 6.70
N THR A 63 7.02 -11.45 6.08
CA THR A 63 6.01 -12.25 6.81
C THR A 63 5.96 -13.74 6.45
N GLY A 64 6.64 -14.17 5.39
CA GLY A 64 6.52 -15.54 4.86
C GLY A 64 5.21 -15.83 4.11
N ILE A 65 4.28 -14.89 4.05
CA ILE A 65 2.98 -15.08 3.39
C ILE A 65 3.13 -14.98 1.87
N GLU A 66 2.52 -15.90 1.13
CA GLU A 66 2.39 -15.83 -0.32
C GLU A 66 1.03 -15.23 -0.71
N VAL A 67 1.04 -14.01 -1.26
CA VAL A 67 -0.17 -13.39 -1.81
C VAL A 67 -0.26 -13.63 -3.32
N CYS A 68 -1.39 -14.16 -3.78
CA CYS A 68 -1.60 -14.51 -5.19
C CYS A 68 -2.55 -13.56 -5.91
N ALA A 69 -3.36 -12.80 -5.17
CA ALA A 69 -4.34 -11.88 -5.71
C ALA A 69 -4.40 -10.59 -4.87
N GLY A 70 -4.76 -9.49 -5.51
CA GLY A 70 -4.94 -8.21 -4.86
C GLY A 70 -5.65 -7.21 -5.77
N ARG A 71 -6.29 -6.24 -5.17
CA ARG A 71 -6.94 -5.11 -5.84
C ARG A 71 -6.16 -3.84 -5.50
N LEU A 72 -5.79 -3.06 -6.50
CA LEU A 72 -5.22 -1.74 -6.25
C LEU A 72 -6.26 -0.87 -5.52
N ALA A 73 -5.94 -0.50 -4.29
CA ALA A 73 -6.84 0.23 -3.40
C ALA A 73 -6.49 1.71 -3.26
N CYS A 74 -5.19 2.04 -3.33
CA CYS A 74 -4.74 3.42 -3.21
C CYS A 74 -3.46 3.65 -4.02
N MET A 75 -3.36 4.83 -4.62
CA MET A 75 -2.13 5.38 -5.18
C MET A 75 -1.91 6.76 -4.59
N ASP A 76 -0.75 6.98 -3.95
CA ASP A 76 -0.39 8.22 -3.28
C ASP A 76 0.88 8.80 -3.90
N PHE A 77 0.78 9.93 -4.57
CA PHE A 77 1.93 10.68 -5.07
C PHE A 77 2.50 11.57 -3.96
N ARG A 78 3.74 11.30 -3.60
CA ARG A 78 4.47 12.08 -2.60
C ARG A 78 5.40 13.06 -3.28
N ARG A 79 5.16 14.36 -3.10
CA ARG A 79 6.06 15.38 -3.65
C ARG A 79 7.45 15.29 -3.03
N PRO A 80 8.51 15.52 -3.82
CA PRO A 80 9.85 15.69 -3.28
C PRO A 80 9.89 16.85 -2.27
N ARG A 81 10.75 16.71 -1.26
CA ARG A 81 11.03 17.75 -0.25
C ARG A 81 12.52 17.70 0.08
N PRO A 82 13.11 18.76 0.65
CA PRO A 82 14.51 18.73 1.06
C PRO A 82 14.84 17.47 1.88
N GLY A 83 15.84 16.70 1.43
CA GLY A 83 16.25 15.44 2.03
C GLY A 83 15.29 14.25 1.86
N LYS A 84 14.23 14.38 1.03
CA LYS A 84 13.26 13.30 0.76
C LYS A 84 12.87 13.31 -0.72
N PRO A 85 13.21 12.27 -1.49
CA PRO A 85 12.99 12.24 -2.94
C PRO A 85 11.52 12.17 -3.36
N GLY A 86 10.59 11.98 -2.41
CA GLY A 86 9.18 11.78 -2.75
C GLY A 86 8.90 10.37 -3.25
N GLY A 87 8.02 10.24 -4.26
CA GLY A 87 7.75 8.97 -4.92
C GLY A 87 6.28 8.61 -5.03
N ILE A 88 5.99 7.50 -5.69
CA ILE A 88 4.65 6.92 -5.82
C ILE A 88 4.51 5.76 -4.85
N ARG A 89 3.38 5.68 -4.16
CA ARG A 89 3.07 4.63 -3.19
C ARG A 89 1.80 3.91 -3.62
N PHE A 90 1.95 2.66 -4.01
CA PHE A 90 0.85 1.75 -4.33
C PHE A 90 0.42 1.01 -3.07
N LEU A 91 -0.88 0.82 -2.90
CA LEU A 91 -1.44 0.03 -1.82
C LEU A 91 -2.44 -0.97 -2.39
N PHE A 92 -2.12 -2.25 -2.25
CA PHE A 92 -2.96 -3.35 -2.71
C PHE A 92 -3.76 -3.93 -1.55
N ASP A 93 -5.05 -4.13 -1.77
CA ASP A 93 -5.92 -4.88 -0.87
C ASP A 93 -5.86 -6.35 -1.28
N CYS A 94 -5.19 -7.15 -0.47
CA CYS A 94 -5.00 -8.57 -0.67
C CYS A 94 -6.08 -9.42 0.04
N GLY A 95 -7.08 -8.76 0.63
CA GLY A 95 -8.21 -9.43 1.25
C GLY A 95 -7.91 -10.13 2.56
N ALA A 96 -8.78 -11.05 2.93
CA ALA A 96 -8.65 -11.87 4.13
C ALA A 96 -7.99 -13.22 3.78
N LEU A 97 -6.97 -13.57 4.56
CA LEU A 97 -6.27 -14.85 4.46
C LEU A 97 -6.95 -15.92 5.32
N GLY A 98 -6.81 -17.17 4.90
CA GLY A 98 -7.24 -18.33 5.67
C GLY A 98 -6.33 -18.58 6.89
N ASP A 99 -6.85 -19.34 7.86
CA ASP A 99 -6.10 -19.64 9.09
C ASP A 99 -4.82 -20.43 8.82
N ASP A 100 -4.81 -21.26 7.78
CA ASP A 100 -3.63 -22.03 7.36
C ASP A 100 -2.52 -21.10 6.87
N ASP A 101 -2.85 -20.07 6.06
CA ASP A 101 -1.89 -19.08 5.59
C ASP A 101 -1.37 -18.23 6.75
N LEU A 102 -2.26 -17.86 7.69
CA LEU A 102 -1.89 -17.08 8.86
C LEU A 102 -0.98 -17.86 9.84
N ALA A 103 -1.14 -19.19 9.91
CA ALA A 103 -0.30 -20.07 10.73
C ALA A 103 1.15 -20.16 10.20
N THR A 104 1.40 -19.79 8.94
CA THR A 104 2.75 -19.80 8.33
C THR A 104 3.54 -18.52 8.56
N ILE A 105 2.98 -17.51 9.22
CA ILE A 105 3.64 -16.21 9.41
C ILE A 105 4.95 -16.40 10.16
N THR A 106 6.04 -16.02 9.49
CA THR A 106 7.38 -15.97 10.06
C THR A 106 7.99 -14.63 9.71
N VAL A 107 8.12 -13.75 10.70
CA VAL A 107 8.69 -12.42 10.48
C VAL A 107 10.20 -12.45 10.32
N GLN A 108 10.72 -11.62 9.42
CA GLN A 108 12.15 -11.39 9.27
C GLN A 108 12.66 -10.57 10.48
N ALA A 109 13.27 -11.25 11.43
CA ALA A 109 13.61 -10.69 12.75
C ALA A 109 14.56 -9.48 12.69
N GLU A 110 15.38 -9.38 11.66
CA GLU A 110 16.29 -8.26 11.43
C GLU A 110 15.53 -6.95 11.13
N GLU A 111 14.37 -7.06 10.45
CA GLU A 111 13.59 -5.91 10.01
C GLU A 111 12.29 -5.72 10.80
N ILE A 112 11.68 -6.80 11.26
CA ILE A 112 10.38 -6.81 11.95
C ILE A 112 10.48 -7.43 13.31
N SER A 113 10.27 -6.64 14.36
CA SER A 113 10.33 -7.12 15.76
C SER A 113 9.02 -7.76 16.24
N GLU A 114 7.90 -7.41 15.64
CA GLU A 114 6.57 -7.87 16.08
C GLU A 114 5.55 -7.72 14.94
N TYR A 115 4.55 -8.61 14.92
CA TYR A 115 3.36 -8.43 14.09
C TYR A 115 2.09 -8.59 14.91
N ARG A 116 1.00 -7.97 14.45
CA ARG A 116 -0.33 -8.09 15.07
C ARG A 116 -1.43 -8.03 14.03
N PHE A 117 -2.52 -8.74 14.31
CA PHE A 117 -3.82 -8.50 13.68
C PHE A 117 -4.65 -7.60 14.60
N THR A 118 -5.00 -6.40 14.12
CA THR A 118 -5.63 -5.37 14.93
C THR A 118 -6.82 -4.77 14.18
N ALA A 119 -7.94 -4.57 14.87
CA ALA A 119 -9.10 -3.92 14.27
C ALA A 119 -8.74 -2.52 13.74
N LEU A 120 -9.32 -2.11 12.62
CA LEU A 120 -8.96 -0.84 11.95
C LEU A 120 -8.99 0.38 12.87
N PRO A 121 -10.01 0.58 13.74
CA PRO A 121 -10.05 1.73 14.65
C PRO A 121 -8.85 1.78 15.60
N GLU A 122 -8.33 0.63 16.00
CA GLU A 122 -7.18 0.48 16.90
C GLU A 122 -5.85 0.49 16.14
N ALA A 123 -5.81 -0.09 14.92
CA ALA A 123 -4.62 -0.13 14.09
C ALA A 123 -4.21 1.27 13.59
N LEU A 124 -5.18 2.08 13.14
CA LEU A 124 -4.91 3.39 12.55
C LEU A 124 -4.08 4.32 13.46
N PRO A 125 -4.36 4.47 14.76
CA PRO A 125 -3.53 5.29 15.65
C PRO A 125 -2.09 4.80 15.79
N LEU A 126 -1.86 3.49 15.71
CA LEU A 126 -0.54 2.88 15.82
C LEU A 126 0.32 3.11 14.58
N LEU A 127 -0.31 3.16 13.39
CA LEU A 127 0.38 3.35 12.13
C LEU A 127 1.04 4.73 12.04
N ARG A 128 2.24 4.77 11.44
CA ARG A 128 2.91 6.03 11.10
C ARG A 128 2.01 6.91 10.23
N LYS A 129 2.00 8.20 10.47
CA LYS A 129 1.08 9.18 9.87
C LYS A 129 0.88 9.05 8.34
N PRO A 130 1.92 8.90 7.50
CA PRO A 130 1.72 8.75 6.06
C PRO A 130 1.02 7.43 5.69
N ILE A 131 1.33 6.34 6.38
CA ILE A 131 0.72 5.02 6.17
C ILE A 131 -0.73 5.05 6.64
N ARG A 132 -0.98 5.59 7.83
CA ARG A 132 -2.33 5.78 8.39
C ARG A 132 -3.28 6.46 7.41
N ARG A 133 -2.83 7.54 6.75
CA ARG A 133 -3.65 8.28 5.79
C ARG A 133 -4.05 7.41 4.60
N ARG A 134 -3.10 6.68 4.03
CA ARG A 134 -3.34 5.77 2.91
C ARG A 134 -4.24 4.60 3.28
N VAL A 135 -3.96 3.95 4.41
CA VAL A 135 -4.78 2.84 4.91
C VAL A 135 -6.21 3.30 5.15
N ARG A 136 -6.40 4.43 5.84
CA ARG A 136 -7.74 5.01 6.07
C ARG A 136 -8.48 5.27 4.77
N ALA A 137 -7.82 5.86 3.77
CA ALA A 137 -8.45 6.14 2.48
C ALA A 137 -8.78 4.85 1.72
N ALA A 138 -7.86 3.89 1.68
CA ALA A 138 -8.02 2.62 0.98
C ALA A 138 -9.13 1.73 1.58
N THR A 139 -9.38 1.84 2.88
CA THR A 139 -10.38 1.03 3.60
C THR A 139 -11.74 1.72 3.75
N ALA A 140 -11.86 2.99 3.37
CA ALA A 140 -13.13 3.74 3.44
C ALA A 140 -14.17 3.28 2.40
N GLY A 141 -13.78 2.49 1.41
CA GLY A 141 -14.65 1.97 0.38
C GLY A 141 -13.96 0.97 -0.53
N ARG A 142 -14.62 0.55 -1.62
CA ARG A 142 -14.08 -0.45 -2.56
C ARG A 142 -13.48 0.14 -3.84
N ARG A 143 -13.44 1.46 -3.96
CA ARG A 143 -12.89 2.14 -5.15
C ARG A 143 -11.41 2.44 -4.97
N LEU A 144 -10.67 2.46 -6.07
CA LEU A 144 -9.31 3.00 -6.09
C LEU A 144 -9.34 4.47 -5.68
N VAL A 145 -8.47 4.83 -4.72
CA VAL A 145 -8.31 6.20 -4.24
C VAL A 145 -6.98 6.76 -4.71
N TYR A 146 -7.03 7.92 -5.36
CA TYR A 146 -5.84 8.71 -5.68
C TYR A 146 -5.62 9.78 -4.62
N LEU A 147 -4.39 9.87 -4.12
CA LEU A 147 -3.96 10.83 -3.10
C LEU A 147 -2.74 11.62 -3.58
N GLU A 148 -2.59 12.83 -3.06
CA GLU A 148 -1.34 13.58 -3.09
C GLU A 148 -0.94 13.96 -1.67
N ASP A 149 0.29 13.58 -1.28
CA ASP A 149 0.79 13.73 0.11
C ASP A 149 -0.17 13.16 1.18
N GLY A 150 -0.85 12.06 0.84
CA GLY A 150 -1.80 11.37 1.71
C GLY A 150 -3.15 12.09 1.87
N ARG A 151 -3.52 12.96 0.92
CA ARG A 151 -4.78 13.72 0.92
C ARG A 151 -5.54 13.54 -0.39
N PRO A 152 -6.88 13.41 -0.35
CA PRO A 152 -7.69 13.44 -1.55
C PRO A 152 -7.49 14.75 -2.34
N VAL A 153 -7.53 14.63 -3.66
CA VAL A 153 -7.42 15.78 -4.56
C VAL A 153 -8.84 16.22 -4.99
N PRO A 154 -9.22 17.48 -4.80
CA PRO A 154 -10.51 17.98 -5.25
C PRO A 154 -10.76 17.70 -6.74
N GLY A 155 -11.92 17.14 -7.07
CA GLY A 155 -12.30 16.83 -8.45
C GLY A 155 -11.73 15.53 -9.03
N VAL A 156 -10.83 14.85 -8.29
CA VAL A 156 -10.26 13.56 -8.71
C VAL A 156 -10.91 12.41 -7.93
N GLY A 157 -11.18 11.29 -8.62
CA GLY A 157 -11.72 10.08 -7.99
C GLY A 157 -13.25 9.98 -7.95
N ARG A 158 -13.96 10.95 -8.49
CA ARG A 158 -15.42 10.83 -8.72
C ARG A 158 -15.69 10.31 -10.14
N PRO A 159 -16.65 9.39 -10.32
CA PRO A 159 -17.11 9.04 -11.65
C PRO A 159 -17.59 10.29 -12.40
N LEU A 160 -17.11 10.47 -13.61
CA LEU A 160 -17.62 11.51 -14.50
C LEU A 160 -18.75 10.94 -15.37
N PRO A 161 -19.81 11.72 -15.65
CA PRO A 161 -20.87 11.30 -16.55
C PRO A 161 -20.27 11.00 -17.94
N ARG A 162 -20.69 9.89 -18.53
CA ARG A 162 -20.33 9.51 -19.89
C ARG A 162 -21.54 9.70 -20.81
N PRO A 163 -21.37 10.24 -22.02
CA PRO A 163 -22.46 10.30 -22.99
C PRO A 163 -23.02 8.89 -23.26
N GLY A 164 -24.33 8.70 -23.14
CA GLY A 164 -25.01 7.45 -23.48
C GLY A 164 -25.12 6.41 -22.36
N THR A 165 -24.62 6.65 -21.17
CA THR A 165 -24.98 5.82 -19.99
C THR A 165 -26.14 6.49 -19.27
N ALA A 166 -27.38 6.05 -19.53
CA ALA A 166 -28.49 6.37 -18.66
C ALA A 166 -28.17 5.74 -17.27
N ASP A 167 -28.24 6.55 -16.23
CA ASP A 167 -28.29 6.04 -14.87
C ASP A 167 -29.51 5.10 -14.77
N THR A 168 -29.26 3.81 -14.71
CA THR A 168 -30.31 2.86 -14.33
C THR A 168 -30.41 2.95 -12.81
N PRO A 169 -31.60 3.21 -12.26
CA PRO A 169 -31.86 3.42 -10.83
C PRO A 169 -31.48 2.23 -9.95
#